data_7b71df8cdcad1973637415b6b65c2a9f
#
_entry.id   7b71df8cdcad1973637415b6b65c2a9f
#
_cell.length_a   1.000
_cell.length_b   1.000
_cell.length_c   1.000
_cell.angle_alpha   90.00
_cell.angle_beta   90.00
_cell.angle_gamma   90.00
#
_symmetry.space_group_name_H-M   'P 1'
#
loop_
_entity.id
_entity.type
_entity.pdbx_description
1 polymer ?
#
loop_
_entity_poly.entity_id
_entity_poly.type
_entity_poly.pdbx_seq_one_letter_code
_entity_poly.pdbx_strand_id
1 'polypeptide(L)'
;MRLLGAHEPVPPEFHHAVVAIGNFDGLHRGHQKLLLIASEQARRLGKPWGIVTFEPHPRSFFKPDEPVFRLTPLPLKTRLAAVLGASFVLSLTFDKALSLLEPHEFIQQHLVDRMKVAHVVTGYDFHFGRGRKGNPSILKELGQQLGFDVTVVDQVADEGDSRSPFS
;
A
#
# COMPACT_ATOMS: atom_id res chain seq x y z
N MET A 1 -5.81 -13.77 9.64
CA MET A 1 -5.47 -12.44 9.06
C MET A 1 -6.05 -11.37 9.98
N ARG A 2 -5.27 -10.35 10.30
CA ARG A 2 -5.71 -9.30 11.22
C ARG A 2 -5.94 -7.98 10.46
N LEU A 3 -7.02 -7.29 10.81
CA LEU A 3 -7.26 -5.92 10.37
C LEU A 3 -6.80 -4.98 11.48
N LEU A 4 -5.85 -4.10 11.15
CA LEU A 4 -5.30 -3.11 12.08
C LEU A 4 -5.84 -1.73 11.73
N GLY A 5 -6.37 -1.04 12.72
CA GLY A 5 -6.82 0.34 12.55
C GLY A 5 -5.68 1.34 12.56
N ALA A 6 -6.00 2.58 12.18
CA ALA A 6 -5.01 3.62 12.00
C ALA A 6 -4.17 3.91 13.25
N HIS A 7 -4.75 3.74 14.42
CA HIS A 7 -4.07 4.08 15.68
C HIS A 7 -3.66 2.86 16.49
N GLU A 8 -3.88 1.66 15.95
CA GLU A 8 -3.44 0.46 16.64
C GLU A 8 -1.94 0.27 16.49
N PRO A 9 -1.24 -0.16 17.54
CA PRO A 9 0.16 -0.52 17.39
C PRO A 9 0.27 -1.76 16.50
N VAL A 10 1.33 -1.81 15.71
CA VAL A 10 1.62 -2.98 14.88
C VAL A 10 2.28 -4.03 15.77
N PRO A 11 1.69 -5.23 15.91
CA PRO A 11 2.29 -6.26 16.75
C PRO A 11 3.70 -6.62 16.32
N PRO A 12 4.60 -6.94 17.25
CA PRO A 12 5.98 -7.31 16.91
C PRO A 12 6.09 -8.46 15.90
N GLU A 13 5.12 -9.37 15.88
CA GLU A 13 5.11 -10.48 14.92
C GLU A 13 5.01 -10.00 13.47
N PHE A 14 4.54 -8.78 13.24
CA PHE A 14 4.43 -8.18 11.91
C PHE A 14 5.55 -7.18 11.62
N HIS A 15 6.49 -6.99 12.53
CA HIS A 15 7.67 -6.17 12.25
C HIS A 15 8.56 -6.89 11.22
N HIS A 16 9.23 -6.11 10.40
CA HIS A 16 10.10 -6.61 9.33
C HIS A 16 9.33 -7.39 8.26
N ALA A 17 8.05 -7.06 8.10
CA ALA A 17 7.21 -7.66 7.08
C ALA A 17 7.48 -7.05 5.71
N VAL A 18 7.03 -7.76 4.68
CA VAL A 18 6.85 -7.20 3.34
C VAL A 18 5.47 -6.56 3.31
N VAL A 19 5.38 -5.32 2.84
CA VAL A 19 4.08 -4.63 2.75
C VAL A 19 3.81 -4.20 1.31
N ALA A 20 2.58 -4.43 0.89
CA ALA A 20 2.06 -3.88 -0.35
C ALA A 20 1.28 -2.63 0.01
N ILE A 21 1.67 -1.48 -0.53
CA ILE A 21 1.06 -0.21 -0.18
C ILE A 21 0.35 0.41 -1.39
N GLY A 22 -0.88 0.87 -1.18
CA GLY A 22 -1.66 1.51 -2.23
C GLY A 22 -3.11 1.70 -1.80
N ASN A 23 -3.90 2.28 -2.68
CA ASN A 23 -5.32 2.49 -2.43
C ASN A 23 -6.16 1.26 -2.76
N PHE A 24 -5.73 0.47 -3.72
CA PHE A 24 -6.35 -0.80 -4.12
C PHE A 24 -7.83 -0.67 -4.50
N ASP A 25 -8.14 0.39 -5.24
CA ASP A 25 -9.50 0.59 -5.71
C ASP A 25 -9.77 -0.27 -6.92
N GLY A 26 -10.96 -0.89 -6.94
CA GLY A 26 -11.38 -1.71 -8.06
C GLY A 26 -10.68 -3.05 -8.17
N LEU A 27 -9.64 -3.29 -7.41
CA LEU A 27 -8.87 -4.55 -7.38
C LEU A 27 -8.65 -5.17 -8.77
N HIS A 28 -8.21 -4.34 -9.70
CA HIS A 28 -7.94 -4.78 -11.06
C HIS A 28 -6.64 -5.60 -11.14
N ARG A 29 -6.29 -6.09 -12.32
CA ARG A 29 -5.13 -6.97 -12.50
C ARG A 29 -3.83 -6.41 -11.99
N GLY A 30 -3.63 -5.11 -12.14
CA GLY A 30 -2.41 -4.47 -11.64
C GLY A 30 -2.26 -4.64 -10.14
N HIS A 31 -3.35 -4.48 -9.40
CA HIS A 31 -3.34 -4.69 -7.95
C HIS A 31 -3.11 -6.14 -7.59
N GLN A 32 -3.73 -7.07 -8.33
CA GLN A 32 -3.53 -8.49 -8.08
C GLN A 32 -2.08 -8.89 -8.29
N LYS A 33 -1.45 -8.39 -9.35
CA LYS A 33 -0.04 -8.64 -9.62
C LYS A 33 0.83 -8.10 -8.49
N LEU A 34 0.52 -6.90 -8.02
CA LEU A 34 1.25 -6.27 -6.93
C LEU A 34 1.20 -7.12 -5.66
N LEU A 35 0.00 -7.62 -5.33
CA LEU A 35 -0.18 -8.46 -4.15
C LEU A 35 0.54 -9.81 -4.29
N LEU A 36 0.53 -10.39 -5.49
CA LEU A 36 1.26 -11.64 -5.75
C LEU A 36 2.77 -11.44 -5.60
N ILE A 37 3.30 -10.33 -6.08
CA ILE A 37 4.72 -10.01 -5.94
C ILE A 37 5.07 -9.86 -4.47
N ALA A 38 4.23 -9.18 -3.69
CA ALA A 38 4.45 -9.04 -2.25
C ALA A 38 4.49 -10.41 -1.56
N SER A 39 3.54 -11.28 -1.90
CA SER A 39 3.50 -12.64 -1.36
C SER A 39 4.74 -13.43 -1.71
N GLU A 40 5.22 -13.34 -2.95
CA GLU A 40 6.42 -14.05 -3.39
C GLU A 40 7.67 -13.53 -2.68
N GLN A 41 7.80 -12.23 -2.53
CA GLN A 41 8.94 -11.64 -1.81
C GLN A 41 8.94 -12.09 -0.35
N ALA A 42 7.78 -12.11 0.29
CA ALA A 42 7.65 -12.53 1.67
C ALA A 42 8.10 -13.99 1.83
N ARG A 43 7.64 -14.86 0.93
CA ARG A 43 8.02 -16.26 0.96
C ARG A 43 9.51 -16.42 0.79
N ARG A 44 10.11 -15.71 -0.15
CA ARG A 44 11.55 -15.76 -0.40
C ARG A 44 12.36 -15.31 0.80
N LEU A 45 11.88 -14.30 1.51
CA LEU A 45 12.57 -13.74 2.67
C LEU A 45 12.23 -14.43 3.98
N GLY A 46 11.25 -15.34 3.96
CA GLY A 46 10.78 -15.99 5.20
C GLY A 46 10.09 -15.00 6.14
N LYS A 47 9.37 -14.02 5.60
CA LYS A 47 8.72 -12.96 6.36
C LYS A 47 7.22 -12.99 6.14
N PRO A 48 6.43 -12.48 7.10
CA PRO A 48 5.01 -12.24 6.83
C PRO A 48 4.85 -11.10 5.83
N TRP A 49 3.66 -10.99 5.23
CA TRP A 49 3.36 -9.84 4.40
C TRP A 49 1.97 -9.31 4.73
N GLY A 50 1.79 -8.04 4.45
CA GLY A 50 0.52 -7.39 4.71
C GLY A 50 0.26 -6.29 3.69
N ILE A 51 -0.92 -5.67 3.83
CA ILE A 51 -1.37 -4.60 2.95
C ILE A 51 -1.51 -3.34 3.79
N VAL A 52 -1.03 -2.22 3.24
CA VAL A 52 -1.25 -0.89 3.80
C VAL A 52 -2.16 -0.15 2.84
N THR A 53 -3.33 0.26 3.30
CA THR A 53 -4.31 0.97 2.50
C THR A 53 -4.81 2.21 3.25
N PHE A 54 -5.58 3.04 2.57
CA PHE A 54 -6.05 4.30 3.11
C PHE A 54 -7.58 4.34 3.11
N GLU A 55 -8.17 4.81 4.20
CA GLU A 55 -9.61 4.98 4.33
C GLU A 55 -9.91 6.33 5.00
N PRO A 56 -10.73 7.19 4.41
CA PRO A 56 -11.30 7.06 3.09
C PRO A 56 -10.26 7.18 1.99
N HIS A 57 -10.67 6.90 0.76
CA HIS A 57 -9.78 7.12 -0.40
C HIS A 57 -9.35 8.59 -0.43
N PRO A 58 -8.09 8.90 -0.74
CA PRO A 58 -7.63 10.29 -0.78
C PRO A 58 -8.49 11.20 -1.64
N ARG A 59 -8.99 10.72 -2.76
CA ARG A 59 -9.87 11.50 -3.63
C ARG A 59 -11.16 11.89 -2.90
N SER A 60 -11.73 11.00 -2.11
CA SER A 60 -12.93 11.30 -1.33
C SER A 60 -12.67 12.35 -0.26
N PHE A 61 -11.46 12.36 0.30
CA PHE A 61 -11.08 13.37 1.29
C PHE A 61 -11.01 14.77 0.67
N PHE A 62 -10.38 14.89 -0.51
CA PHE A 62 -10.20 16.18 -1.15
C PHE A 62 -11.46 16.67 -1.85
N LYS A 63 -12.32 15.78 -2.30
CA LYS A 63 -13.54 16.11 -3.04
C LYS A 63 -14.72 15.31 -2.48
N PRO A 64 -15.17 15.64 -1.26
CA PRO A 64 -16.20 14.84 -0.59
C PRO A 64 -17.55 14.83 -1.30
N ASP A 65 -17.86 15.87 -2.08
CA ASP A 65 -19.13 15.98 -2.80
C ASP A 65 -19.09 15.24 -4.15
N GLU A 66 -17.94 14.78 -4.56
CA GLU A 66 -17.77 14.10 -5.83
C GLU A 66 -17.79 12.59 -5.60
N PRO A 67 -18.73 11.86 -6.22
CA PRO A 67 -18.79 10.42 -6.01
C PRO A 67 -17.55 9.76 -6.60
N VAL A 68 -16.99 8.81 -5.87
CA VAL A 68 -15.88 7.99 -6.34
C VAL A 68 -16.43 6.60 -6.60
N PHE A 69 -16.61 6.28 -7.86
CA PHE A 69 -17.13 4.98 -8.27
C PHE A 69 -16.04 3.92 -8.17
N ARG A 70 -16.44 2.69 -7.96
CA ARG A 70 -15.56 1.53 -7.94
C ARG A 70 -14.56 1.52 -6.79
N LEU A 71 -14.85 2.24 -5.71
CA LEU A 71 -14.09 2.06 -4.50
C LEU A 71 -14.32 0.64 -3.99
N THR A 72 -13.24 -0.04 -3.66
CA THR A 72 -13.35 -1.35 -3.06
C THR A 72 -13.56 -1.18 -1.57
N PRO A 73 -14.69 -1.64 -1.00
CA PRO A 73 -14.92 -1.53 0.43
C PRO A 73 -13.84 -2.26 1.22
N LEU A 74 -13.51 -1.73 2.41
CA LEU A 74 -12.49 -2.33 3.25
C LEU A 74 -12.77 -3.80 3.59
N PRO A 75 -14.00 -4.23 3.91
CA PRO A 75 -14.27 -5.64 4.15
C PRO A 75 -13.93 -6.55 2.96
N LEU A 76 -14.15 -6.07 1.73
CA LEU A 76 -13.79 -6.84 0.55
C LEU A 76 -12.28 -6.88 0.38
N LYS A 77 -11.59 -5.76 0.60
CA LYS A 77 -10.12 -5.73 0.54
C LYS A 77 -9.52 -6.72 1.53
N THR A 78 -10.01 -6.77 2.76
CA THR A 78 -9.49 -7.69 3.78
C THR A 78 -9.73 -9.14 3.41
N ARG A 79 -10.90 -9.43 2.84
CA ARG A 79 -11.23 -10.81 2.42
C ARG A 79 -10.29 -11.27 1.31
N LEU A 80 -10.07 -10.43 0.32
CA LEU A 80 -9.19 -10.76 -0.79
C LEU A 80 -7.73 -10.88 -0.34
N ALA A 81 -7.30 -10.03 0.56
CA ALA A 81 -5.97 -10.14 1.15
C ALA A 81 -5.79 -11.46 1.87
N ALA A 82 -6.79 -11.88 2.64
CA ALA A 82 -6.74 -13.16 3.35
C ALA A 82 -6.64 -14.33 2.37
N VAL A 83 -7.42 -14.31 1.29
CA VAL A 83 -7.38 -15.36 0.28
C VAL A 83 -5.99 -15.48 -0.34
N LEU A 84 -5.30 -14.36 -0.52
CA LEU A 84 -3.95 -14.35 -1.09
C LEU A 84 -2.86 -14.64 -0.07
N GLY A 85 -3.21 -14.83 1.20
CA GLY A 85 -2.26 -15.22 2.22
C GLY A 85 -1.62 -14.09 3.01
N ALA A 86 -2.18 -12.89 2.95
CA ALA A 86 -1.70 -11.78 3.76
C ALA A 86 -1.93 -12.04 5.24
N SER A 87 -0.99 -11.61 6.08
CA SER A 87 -1.10 -11.77 7.52
C SER A 87 -1.89 -10.63 8.16
N PHE A 88 -1.90 -9.45 7.54
CA PHE A 88 -2.60 -8.30 8.10
C PHE A 88 -2.96 -7.29 7.01
N VAL A 89 -3.92 -6.45 7.33
CA VAL A 89 -4.22 -5.24 6.57
C VAL A 89 -4.17 -4.07 7.56
N LEU A 90 -3.35 -3.08 7.27
CA LEU A 90 -3.30 -1.85 8.04
C LEU A 90 -4.03 -0.77 7.27
N SER A 91 -5.12 -0.27 7.86
CA SER A 91 -5.90 0.81 7.27
C SER A 91 -5.49 2.13 7.91
N LEU A 92 -4.79 2.98 7.16
CA LEU A 92 -4.43 4.31 7.62
C LEU A 92 -5.59 5.26 7.37
N THR A 93 -5.90 6.08 8.36
CA THR A 93 -6.93 7.11 8.18
C THR A 93 -6.36 8.23 7.34
N PHE A 94 -6.97 8.47 6.17
CA PHE A 94 -6.58 9.60 5.33
C PHE A 94 -7.33 10.82 5.80
N ASP A 95 -6.69 11.61 6.65
CA ASP A 95 -7.23 12.82 7.24
C ASP A 95 -6.30 14.00 6.95
N LYS A 96 -6.64 15.16 7.51
CA LYS A 96 -5.83 16.36 7.30
C LYS A 96 -4.40 16.16 7.79
N ALA A 97 -4.23 15.53 8.94
CA ALA A 97 -2.90 15.32 9.50
C ALA A 97 -2.03 14.48 8.55
N LEU A 98 -2.57 13.37 8.05
CA LEU A 98 -1.84 12.52 7.12
C LEU A 98 -1.54 13.27 5.81
N SER A 99 -2.51 14.05 5.31
CA SER A 99 -2.36 14.75 4.05
C SER A 99 -1.29 15.84 4.08
N LEU A 100 -0.90 16.29 5.26
CA LEU A 100 0.12 17.34 5.43
C LEU A 100 1.52 16.80 5.68
N LEU A 101 1.68 15.50 5.86
CA LEU A 101 3.00 14.92 6.06
C LEU A 101 3.85 15.04 4.81
N GLU A 102 5.07 15.53 4.96
CA GLU A 102 6.03 15.47 3.88
C GLU A 102 6.38 14.00 3.56
N PRO A 103 6.82 13.67 2.35
CA PRO A 103 7.13 12.28 2.01
C PRO A 103 8.06 11.60 3.01
N HIS A 104 9.14 12.26 3.43
CA HIS A 104 10.07 11.67 4.38
C HIS A 104 9.43 11.46 5.75
N GLU A 105 8.51 12.33 6.16
CA GLU A 105 7.81 12.19 7.43
C GLU A 105 6.86 10.99 7.41
N PHE A 106 6.12 10.82 6.32
CA PHE A 106 5.24 9.68 6.15
C PHE A 106 6.02 8.36 6.24
N ILE A 107 7.13 8.28 5.53
CA ILE A 107 7.95 7.08 5.50
C ILE A 107 8.54 6.81 6.89
N GLN A 108 9.10 7.84 7.53
CA GLN A 108 9.70 7.67 8.84
C GLN A 108 8.69 7.24 9.89
N GLN A 109 7.54 7.91 9.95
CA GLN A 109 6.55 7.63 10.99
C GLN A 109 5.85 6.30 10.81
N HIS A 110 5.45 5.98 9.58
CA HIS A 110 4.59 4.82 9.34
C HIS A 110 5.36 3.60 8.89
N LEU A 111 6.29 3.74 7.96
CA LEU A 111 7.00 2.59 7.43
C LEU A 111 8.18 2.15 8.30
N VAL A 112 8.89 3.09 8.89
CA VAL A 112 10.08 2.80 9.67
C VAL A 112 9.76 2.64 11.16
N ASP A 113 9.22 3.70 11.78
CA ASP A 113 9.03 3.68 13.22
C ASP A 113 7.91 2.75 13.66
N ARG A 114 6.79 2.78 12.95
CA ARG A 114 5.61 2.03 13.33
C ARG A 114 5.65 0.58 12.85
N MET A 115 5.91 0.36 11.57
CA MET A 115 5.85 -0.98 10.97
C MET A 115 7.19 -1.67 10.89
N LYS A 116 8.29 -0.91 10.85
CA LYS A 116 9.64 -1.47 10.70
C LYS A 116 9.70 -2.42 9.51
N VAL A 117 9.24 -1.94 8.36
CA VAL A 117 9.13 -2.77 7.16
C VAL A 117 10.51 -3.24 6.68
N ALA A 118 10.55 -4.46 6.14
CA ALA A 118 11.75 -4.97 5.47
C ALA A 118 11.73 -4.68 3.98
N HIS A 119 10.55 -4.66 3.38
CA HIS A 119 10.40 -4.52 1.94
C HIS A 119 9.04 -3.90 1.63
N VAL A 120 9.02 -2.94 0.72
CA VAL A 120 7.78 -2.30 0.27
C VAL A 120 7.56 -2.64 -1.19
N VAL A 121 6.34 -3.07 -1.52
CA VAL A 121 5.93 -3.31 -2.91
C VAL A 121 4.83 -2.31 -3.23
N THR A 122 4.98 -1.56 -4.30
CA THR A 122 4.02 -0.53 -4.67
C THR A 122 3.88 -0.43 -6.18
N GLY A 123 2.80 0.19 -6.62
CA GLY A 123 2.58 0.44 -8.04
C GLY A 123 3.37 1.64 -8.54
N TYR A 124 3.59 1.67 -9.84
CA TYR A 124 4.35 2.75 -10.49
C TYR A 124 3.70 4.12 -10.32
N ASP A 125 2.38 4.15 -10.12
CA ASP A 125 1.58 5.36 -10.03
C ASP A 125 1.25 5.78 -8.61
N PHE A 126 1.87 5.14 -7.62
CA PHE A 126 1.61 5.48 -6.23
C PHE A 126 2.22 6.82 -5.88
N HIS A 127 1.40 7.71 -5.32
CA HIS A 127 1.85 9.00 -4.80
C HIS A 127 1.42 9.13 -3.35
N PHE A 128 2.24 9.81 -2.57
CA PHE A 128 2.00 9.99 -1.14
C PHE A 128 2.59 11.31 -0.66
N GLY A 129 2.24 11.67 0.56
CA GLY A 129 2.76 12.88 1.16
C GLY A 129 2.06 14.14 0.67
N ARG A 130 2.43 15.26 1.26
CA ARG A 130 1.84 16.56 0.98
C ARG A 130 2.01 16.93 -0.48
N GLY A 131 0.90 17.34 -1.10
CA GLY A 131 0.91 17.75 -2.49
C GLY A 131 1.29 16.64 -3.46
N ARG A 132 1.16 15.38 -3.04
CA ARG A 132 1.54 14.22 -3.85
C ARG A 132 3.00 14.26 -4.29
N LYS A 133 3.87 14.85 -3.47
CA LYS A 133 5.28 14.98 -3.78
C LYS A 133 6.03 13.66 -3.70
N GLY A 134 5.56 12.71 -2.90
CA GLY A 134 6.14 11.39 -2.83
C GLY A 134 5.78 10.55 -4.03
N ASN A 135 6.71 9.75 -4.50
CA ASN A 135 6.53 8.84 -5.61
C ASN A 135 7.43 7.62 -5.41
N PRO A 136 7.35 6.61 -6.29
CA PRO A 136 8.18 5.41 -6.11
C PRO A 136 9.68 5.66 -6.11
N SER A 137 10.16 6.65 -6.87
CA SER A 137 11.59 6.99 -6.88
C SER A 137 12.05 7.52 -5.53
N ILE A 138 11.27 8.42 -4.93
CA ILE A 138 11.58 8.95 -3.60
C ILE A 138 11.50 7.84 -2.56
N LEU A 139 10.53 6.94 -2.70
CA LEU A 139 10.40 5.80 -1.80
C LEU A 139 11.64 4.90 -1.85
N LYS A 140 12.14 4.62 -3.04
CA LYS A 140 13.37 3.83 -3.21
C LYS A 140 14.57 4.52 -2.59
N GLU A 141 14.72 5.82 -2.85
CA GLU A 141 15.84 6.59 -2.34
C GLU A 141 15.85 6.60 -0.81
N LEU A 142 14.69 6.87 -0.20
CA LEU A 142 14.59 6.90 1.25
C LEU A 142 14.72 5.50 1.85
N GLY A 143 14.26 4.47 1.15
CA GLY A 143 14.45 3.09 1.59
C GLY A 143 15.92 2.72 1.71
N GLN A 144 16.73 3.13 0.74
CA GLN A 144 18.18 2.90 0.81
C GLN A 144 18.81 3.58 2.02
N GLN A 145 18.33 4.77 2.35
CA GLN A 145 18.85 5.50 3.51
C GLN A 145 18.37 4.93 4.84
N LEU A 146 17.13 4.42 4.87
CA LEU A 146 16.47 4.01 6.11
C LEU A 146 16.45 2.50 6.33
N GLY A 147 16.93 1.72 5.37
CA GLY A 147 17.18 0.30 5.58
C GLY A 147 16.08 -0.65 5.11
N PHE A 148 15.31 -0.29 4.11
CA PHE A 148 14.35 -1.22 3.51
C PHE A 148 14.44 -1.20 1.99
N ASP A 149 14.02 -2.31 1.37
CA ASP A 149 14.01 -2.43 -0.07
C ASP A 149 12.65 -2.03 -0.65
N VAL A 150 12.64 -1.69 -1.92
CA VAL A 150 11.41 -1.28 -2.60
C VAL A 150 11.34 -1.97 -3.96
N THR A 151 10.19 -2.57 -4.25
CA THR A 151 9.88 -3.09 -5.58
C THR A 151 8.74 -2.27 -6.16
N VAL A 152 8.94 -1.73 -7.35
CA VAL A 152 7.93 -0.96 -8.06
C VAL A 152 7.36 -1.82 -9.17
N VAL A 153 6.05 -1.98 -9.18
CA VAL A 153 5.35 -2.80 -10.16
C VAL A 153 4.86 -1.91 -11.29
N ASP A 154 5.27 -2.23 -12.51
CA ASP A 154 4.86 -1.48 -13.69
C ASP A 154 3.39 -1.72 -14.03
N GLN A 155 2.84 -0.84 -14.86
CA GLN A 155 1.47 -0.99 -15.31
C GLN A 155 1.29 -2.34 -16.01
N VAL A 156 0.21 -3.03 -15.65
CA VAL A 156 -0.13 -4.31 -16.26
C VAL A 156 -1.23 -4.09 -17.28
N ALA A 157 -0.96 -4.48 -18.52
CA ALA A 157 -1.97 -4.55 -19.55
C ALA A 157 -2.53 -5.97 -19.58
N ASP A 158 -3.80 -6.10 -19.95
CA ASP A 158 -4.40 -7.40 -20.16
C ASP A 158 -3.79 -8.02 -21.43
N GLU A 159 -3.30 -9.24 -21.33
CA GLU A 159 -2.67 -9.91 -22.46
C GLU A 159 -3.60 -10.10 -23.64
N GLY A 160 -4.86 -10.40 -23.37
CA GLY A 160 -5.87 -10.52 -24.42
C GLY A 160 -6.33 -9.18 -24.97
N ASP A 161 -6.03 -8.11 -24.26
CA ASP A 161 -6.42 -6.76 -24.62
C ASP A 161 -5.41 -5.78 -24.08
N SER A 162 -4.24 -5.78 -24.68
CA SER A 162 -3.14 -4.94 -24.25
C SER A 162 -3.44 -3.45 -24.36
N ARG A 163 -4.46 -3.10 -25.10
CA ARG A 163 -4.87 -1.71 -25.29
C ARG A 163 -5.74 -1.20 -24.18
N SER A 164 -6.17 -2.08 -23.29
CA SER A 164 -7.10 -1.73 -22.23
C SER A 164 -6.51 -2.09 -20.87
N PRO A 165 -5.66 -1.22 -20.34
CA PRO A 165 -5.11 -1.47 -19.01
C PRO A 165 -6.23 -1.48 -17.98
N PHE A 166 -6.08 -2.28 -16.98
CA PHE A 166 -7.01 -2.31 -15.86
C PHE A 166 -6.78 -1.12 -14.97
N SER A 167 -7.76 -0.28 -14.89
CA SER A 167 -7.66 0.95 -14.13
C SER A 167 -8.85 1.14 -13.22
#